data_bda662e17d3c3899f93d52b969b89ab6
#
_entry.id   bda662e17d3c3899f93d52b969b89ab6
#
_cell.length_a   1.000
_cell.length_b   1.000
_cell.length_c   1.000
_cell.angle_alpha   90.00
_cell.angle_beta   90.00
_cell.angle_gamma   90.00
#
_symmetry.space_group_name_H-M   'P 1'
#
loop_
_entity.id
_entity.type
_entity.pdbx_description
1 polymer ?
#
loop_
_entity_poly.entity_id
_entity_poly.type
_entity_poly.pdbx_seq_one_letter_code
_entity_poly.pdbx_strand_id
1 'polypeptide(L)'
;MEQLTESELIVVNRCADGVNRSGFRRALKVQNPMAQLLFEDMQGKIIEPSEEDLPYDVKGDKIVLDDVDFGVWYVDAYDHPELYLHKEIDFKGQIFRPKGMPDNMFVPVREIMTCCAEDVRYYGYPCKAEMKIDAKTKSWMQIRARFEYEA
;
A
#
# COMPACT_ATOMS: atom_id res chain seq x y z
N MET A 1 20.83 -14.57 4.52
CA MET A 1 19.58 -14.06 3.93
C MET A 1 18.35 -14.91 4.30
N GLU A 2 18.48 -16.20 4.48
CA GLU A 2 17.36 -17.08 4.92
C GLU A 2 16.70 -16.62 6.22
N GLN A 3 17.46 -16.09 7.18
CA GLN A 3 16.91 -15.58 8.46
C GLN A 3 15.90 -14.44 8.31
N LEU A 4 16.00 -13.64 7.25
CA LEU A 4 15.06 -12.51 7.01
C LEU A 4 13.73 -13.02 6.42
N THR A 5 13.77 -14.06 5.60
CA THR A 5 12.58 -14.54 4.88
C THR A 5 11.60 -15.32 5.76
N GLU A 6 12.07 -15.88 6.87
CA GLU A 6 11.27 -16.70 7.79
C GLU A 6 10.97 -16.02 9.13
N SER A 7 11.42 -14.76 9.31
CA SER A 7 11.23 -14.05 10.57
C SER A 7 9.82 -13.49 10.69
N GLU A 8 9.17 -13.68 11.80
CA GLU A 8 7.89 -13.01 12.13
C GLU A 8 8.12 -11.55 12.54
N LEU A 9 9.27 -11.26 13.14
CA LEU A 9 9.66 -9.94 13.61
C LEU A 9 11.09 -9.62 13.17
N ILE A 10 11.28 -8.44 12.60
CA ILE A 10 12.60 -7.86 12.27
C ILE A 10 12.76 -6.56 13.04
N VAL A 11 13.81 -6.46 13.83
CA VAL A 11 14.17 -5.25 14.58
C VAL A 11 15.38 -4.59 13.92
N VAL A 12 15.22 -3.35 13.50
CA VAL A 12 16.32 -2.50 13.03
C VAL A 12 16.72 -1.60 14.18
N ASN A 13 17.84 -1.90 14.82
CA ASN A 13 18.29 -1.18 15.99
C ASN A 13 19.30 -0.07 15.67
N ARG A 14 19.58 0.78 16.65
CA ARG A 14 20.57 1.88 16.58
C ARG A 14 20.33 2.82 15.41
N CYS A 15 19.07 3.13 15.14
CA CYS A 15 18.72 4.11 14.12
C CYS A 15 19.09 5.52 14.62
N ALA A 16 20.04 6.17 13.93
CA ALA A 16 20.35 7.56 14.19
C ALA A 16 19.23 8.47 13.67
N ASP A 17 19.21 9.71 14.16
CA ASP A 17 18.31 10.73 13.64
C ASP A 17 18.55 10.94 12.14
N GLY A 18 17.46 11.00 11.35
CA GLY A 18 17.52 11.18 9.89
C GLY A 18 17.83 9.91 9.10
N VAL A 19 17.89 8.72 9.73
CA VAL A 19 18.01 7.47 8.98
C VAL A 19 16.79 7.27 8.05
N ASN A 20 17.04 6.82 6.83
CA ASN A 20 15.98 6.56 5.86
C ASN A 20 15.20 5.29 6.21
N ARG A 21 14.29 5.39 7.20
CA ARG A 21 13.46 4.26 7.65
C ARG A 21 12.53 3.73 6.57
N SER A 22 11.98 4.61 5.73
CA SER A 22 11.12 4.21 4.60
C SER A 22 11.88 3.32 3.60
N GLY A 23 13.12 3.66 3.28
CA GLY A 23 13.99 2.85 2.41
C GLY A 23 14.29 1.47 3.03
N PHE A 24 14.61 1.42 4.31
CA PHE A 24 14.80 0.16 5.04
C PHE A 24 13.52 -0.68 5.08
N ARG A 25 12.40 -0.05 5.40
CA ARG A 25 11.09 -0.71 5.44
C ARG A 25 10.76 -1.33 4.07
N ARG A 26 10.91 -0.58 3.00
CA ARG A 26 10.69 -1.06 1.64
C ARG A 26 11.58 -2.25 1.30
N ALA A 27 12.87 -2.15 1.54
CA ALA A 27 13.85 -3.21 1.25
C ALA A 27 13.54 -4.50 2.03
N LEU A 28 13.22 -4.39 3.32
CA LEU A 28 12.89 -5.52 4.17
C LEU A 28 11.55 -6.15 3.80
N LYS A 29 10.53 -5.35 3.45
CA LYS A 29 9.22 -5.83 3.02
C LYS A 29 9.24 -6.53 1.65
N VAL A 30 10.18 -6.19 0.78
CA VAL A 30 10.42 -6.94 -0.47
C VAL A 30 10.94 -8.35 -0.16
N GLN A 31 11.77 -8.50 0.87
CA GLN A 31 12.33 -9.81 1.27
C GLN A 31 11.33 -10.64 2.10
N ASN A 32 10.60 -9.99 2.97
CA ASN A 32 9.60 -10.62 3.83
C ASN A 32 8.41 -9.68 4.05
N PRO A 33 7.36 -9.76 3.20
CA PRO A 33 6.18 -8.91 3.31
C PRO A 33 5.42 -9.05 4.63
N MET A 34 5.55 -10.20 5.29
CA MET A 34 4.78 -10.54 6.49
C MET A 34 5.46 -10.15 7.80
N ALA A 35 6.77 -9.95 7.80
CA ALA A 35 7.48 -9.61 9.01
C ALA A 35 6.96 -8.30 9.62
N GLN A 36 6.71 -8.29 10.91
CA GLN A 36 6.55 -7.06 11.65
C GLN A 36 7.90 -6.34 11.71
N LEU A 37 7.93 -5.05 11.41
CA LEU A 37 9.15 -4.24 11.44
C LEU A 37 9.08 -3.28 12.61
N LEU A 38 10.09 -3.33 13.48
CA LEU A 38 10.32 -2.36 14.53
C LEU A 38 11.65 -1.65 14.32
N PHE A 39 11.66 -0.37 14.60
CA PHE A 39 12.87 0.46 14.58
C PHE A 39 13.17 0.93 15.99
N GLU A 40 14.42 0.86 16.39
CA GLU A 40 14.88 1.34 17.68
C GLU A 40 15.93 2.45 17.49
N ASP A 41 15.88 3.47 18.32
CA ASP A 41 16.86 4.54 18.35
C ASP A 41 18.21 4.08 18.94
N MET A 42 19.15 5.03 19.06
CA MET A 42 20.48 4.75 19.64
C MET A 42 20.43 4.33 21.11
N GLN A 43 19.33 4.58 21.81
CA GLN A 43 19.09 4.24 23.21
C GLN A 43 18.27 2.97 23.38
N GLY A 44 17.84 2.32 22.27
CA GLY A 44 17.02 1.11 22.30
C GLY A 44 15.54 1.38 22.54
N LYS A 45 15.08 2.63 22.38
CA LYS A 45 13.66 2.97 22.44
C LYS A 45 13.02 2.75 21.08
N ILE A 46 11.82 2.15 21.06
CA ILE A 46 11.03 1.97 19.84
C ILE A 46 10.67 3.33 19.27
N ILE A 47 10.96 3.49 17.97
CA ILE A 47 10.55 4.66 17.19
C ILE A 47 9.16 4.37 16.67
N GLU A 48 8.18 5.18 17.08
CA GLU A 48 6.81 5.06 16.58
C GLU A 48 6.74 5.30 15.07
N PRO A 49 5.91 4.54 14.35
CA PRO A 49 5.68 4.77 12.92
C PRO A 49 5.19 6.20 12.65
N SER A 50 5.67 6.78 11.57
CA SER A 50 5.28 8.12 11.14
C SER A 50 5.06 8.16 9.62
N GLU A 51 4.50 9.27 9.11
CA GLU A 51 4.35 9.50 7.68
C GLU A 51 5.68 9.41 6.91
N GLU A 52 6.80 9.70 7.58
CA GLU A 52 8.15 9.61 7.00
C GLU A 52 8.60 8.16 6.76
N ASP A 53 7.90 7.19 7.34
CA ASP A 53 8.17 5.76 7.15
C ASP A 53 7.45 5.17 5.94
N LEU A 54 6.55 5.92 5.31
CA LEU A 54 5.86 5.49 4.11
C LEU A 54 6.82 5.50 2.90
N PRO A 55 6.71 4.53 1.99
CA PRO A 55 7.60 4.42 0.83
C PRO A 55 7.30 5.45 -0.27
N TYR A 56 6.29 6.28 -0.10
CA TYR A 56 5.82 7.33 -1.01
C TYR A 56 5.56 8.62 -0.23
N ASP A 57 5.53 9.74 -0.95
CA ASP A 57 5.26 11.05 -0.36
C ASP A 57 3.75 11.26 -0.17
N VAL A 58 3.32 11.39 1.09
CA VAL A 58 1.92 11.67 1.45
C VAL A 58 1.63 13.17 1.63
N LYS A 59 2.65 14.03 1.63
CA LYS A 59 2.45 15.47 1.88
C LYS A 59 1.89 16.22 0.67
N GLY A 60 2.11 15.69 -0.54
CA GLY A 60 1.59 16.26 -1.77
C GLY A 60 0.12 15.94 -2.03
N ASP A 61 -0.48 16.64 -2.99
CA ASP A 61 -1.87 16.40 -3.43
C ASP A 61 -1.99 15.16 -4.33
N LYS A 62 -0.86 14.65 -4.80
CA LYS A 62 -0.77 13.48 -5.66
C LYS A 62 0.20 12.46 -5.10
N ILE A 63 -0.24 11.22 -5.03
CA ILE A 63 0.54 10.07 -4.59
C ILE A 63 0.67 9.10 -5.76
N VAL A 64 1.91 8.81 -6.16
CA VAL A 64 2.22 7.81 -7.19
C VAL A 64 2.72 6.56 -6.52
N LEU A 65 2.04 5.44 -6.76
CA LEU A 65 2.35 4.16 -6.16
C LEU A 65 3.01 3.23 -7.18
N ASP A 66 4.17 2.71 -6.82
CA ASP A 66 4.78 1.58 -7.51
C ASP A 66 4.06 0.27 -7.18
N ASP A 67 4.36 -0.76 -7.94
CA ASP A 67 3.76 -2.09 -7.76
C ASP A 67 3.95 -2.67 -6.36
N VAL A 68 5.09 -2.36 -5.72
CA VAL A 68 5.42 -2.82 -4.35
C VAL A 68 4.73 -2.00 -3.26
N ASP A 69 4.39 -0.76 -3.56
CA ASP A 69 3.87 0.20 -2.56
C ASP A 69 2.35 0.09 -2.40
N PHE A 70 1.66 -0.50 -3.37
CA PHE A 70 0.20 -0.62 -3.35
C PHE A 70 -0.34 -1.30 -2.08
N GLY A 71 0.30 -2.39 -1.64
CA GLY A 71 -0.13 -3.12 -0.44
C GLY A 71 0.02 -2.28 0.83
N VAL A 72 1.12 -1.53 0.94
CA VAL A 72 1.35 -0.61 2.06
C VAL A 72 0.30 0.48 2.06
N TRP A 73 0.07 1.11 0.91
CA TRP A 73 -0.95 2.14 0.76
C TRP A 73 -2.36 1.63 1.08
N TYR A 74 -2.72 0.44 0.61
CA TYR A 74 -4.04 -0.13 0.82
C TYR A 74 -4.37 -0.28 2.32
N VAL A 75 -3.41 -0.79 3.09
CA VAL A 75 -3.58 -0.97 4.55
C VAL A 75 -3.55 0.39 5.26
N ASP A 76 -2.58 1.24 4.92
CA ASP A 76 -2.44 2.55 5.58
C ASP A 76 -3.63 3.47 5.30
N ALA A 77 -4.19 3.45 4.08
CA ALA A 77 -5.39 4.21 3.74
C ALA A 77 -6.65 3.69 4.43
N TYR A 78 -6.68 2.42 4.82
CA TYR A 78 -7.75 1.86 5.65
C TYR A 78 -7.63 2.33 7.09
N ASP A 79 -6.42 2.35 7.65
CA ASP A 79 -6.16 2.70 9.04
C ASP A 79 -6.14 4.22 9.26
N HIS A 80 -5.67 4.99 8.26
CA HIS A 80 -5.48 6.45 8.32
C HIS A 80 -6.08 7.15 7.08
N PRO A 81 -7.39 7.01 6.81
CA PRO A 81 -8.00 7.56 5.60
C PRO A 81 -7.89 9.09 5.48
N GLU A 82 -7.78 9.79 6.61
CA GLU A 82 -7.61 11.24 6.67
C GLU A 82 -6.34 11.74 5.99
N LEU A 83 -5.29 10.94 5.94
CA LEU A 83 -4.02 11.29 5.26
C LEU A 83 -4.18 11.37 3.74
N TYR A 84 -5.16 10.67 3.20
CA TYR A 84 -5.37 10.49 1.76
C TYR A 84 -6.56 11.26 1.21
N LEU A 85 -7.40 11.79 2.09
CA LEU A 85 -8.64 12.45 1.71
C LEU A 85 -8.40 13.57 0.68
N HIS A 86 -9.17 13.53 -0.42
CA HIS A 86 -9.10 14.43 -1.56
C HIS A 86 -7.80 14.39 -2.38
N LYS A 87 -6.86 13.51 -2.07
CA LYS A 87 -5.63 13.36 -2.84
C LYS A 87 -5.84 12.49 -4.08
N GLU A 88 -5.09 12.80 -5.14
CA GLU A 88 -5.04 11.94 -6.32
C GLU A 88 -4.10 10.77 -6.08
N ILE A 89 -4.60 9.56 -6.27
CA ILE A 89 -3.81 8.34 -6.20
C ILE A 89 -3.60 7.80 -7.61
N ASP A 90 -2.35 7.64 -8.00
CA ASP A 90 -1.92 7.19 -9.32
C ASP A 90 -1.23 5.84 -9.21
N PHE A 91 -1.83 4.79 -9.74
CA PHE A 91 -1.32 3.43 -9.64
C PHE A 91 -1.82 2.55 -10.79
N LYS A 92 -1.19 1.40 -10.98
CA LYS A 92 -1.61 0.40 -11.95
C LYS A 92 -2.40 -0.70 -11.26
N GLY A 93 -3.61 -0.98 -11.74
CA GLY A 93 -4.49 -2.00 -11.20
C GLY A 93 -5.15 -2.85 -12.27
N GLN A 94 -5.57 -4.05 -11.89
CA GLN A 94 -6.35 -4.94 -12.72
C GLN A 94 -7.83 -4.70 -12.48
N ILE A 95 -8.61 -4.53 -13.53
CA ILE A 95 -10.04 -4.21 -13.41
C ILE A 95 -10.82 -5.44 -12.94
N PHE A 96 -11.59 -5.24 -11.89
CA PHE A 96 -12.57 -6.20 -11.42
C PHE A 96 -13.96 -5.55 -11.35
N ARG A 97 -14.97 -6.23 -11.87
CA ARG A 97 -16.37 -5.83 -11.78
C ARG A 97 -17.20 -6.96 -11.23
N PRO A 98 -17.64 -6.87 -9.97
CA PRO A 98 -18.62 -7.78 -9.42
C PRO A 98 -19.95 -7.72 -10.22
N LYS A 99 -20.63 -8.85 -10.29
CA LYS A 99 -21.96 -8.92 -10.93
C LYS A 99 -22.94 -7.98 -10.21
N GLY A 100 -23.61 -7.12 -10.97
CA GLY A 100 -24.55 -6.14 -10.43
C GLY A 100 -23.93 -4.78 -10.07
N MET A 101 -22.64 -4.60 -10.26
CA MET A 101 -22.02 -3.29 -10.09
C MET A 101 -22.42 -2.33 -11.22
N PRO A 102 -22.74 -1.06 -10.94
CA PRO A 102 -23.07 -0.07 -11.96
C PRO A 102 -22.00 0.06 -13.05
N ASP A 103 -22.39 0.41 -14.27
CA ASP A 103 -21.50 0.51 -15.44
C ASP A 103 -20.39 1.56 -15.29
N ASN A 104 -20.57 2.54 -14.43
CA ASN A 104 -19.61 3.57 -14.12
C ASN A 104 -18.76 3.26 -12.87
N MET A 105 -18.88 2.06 -12.31
CA MET A 105 -18.09 1.62 -11.15
C MET A 105 -17.26 0.38 -11.49
N PHE A 106 -16.13 0.28 -10.84
CA PHE A 106 -15.21 -0.86 -10.93
C PHE A 106 -14.29 -0.88 -9.71
N VAL A 107 -13.60 -1.99 -9.50
CA VAL A 107 -12.57 -2.10 -8.46
C VAL A 107 -11.23 -2.38 -9.14
N PRO A 108 -10.30 -1.44 -9.13
CA PRO A 108 -8.93 -1.71 -9.55
C PRO A 108 -8.23 -2.51 -8.46
N VAL A 109 -7.94 -3.77 -8.73
CA VAL A 109 -7.37 -4.69 -7.76
C VAL A 109 -5.91 -4.99 -8.02
N ARG A 110 -5.18 -5.31 -6.97
CA ARG A 110 -3.84 -5.88 -7.00
C ARG A 110 -3.79 -7.14 -6.16
N GLU A 111 -2.95 -8.07 -6.59
CA GLU A 111 -2.60 -9.22 -5.78
C GLU A 111 -1.73 -8.78 -4.60
N ILE A 112 -2.12 -9.20 -3.40
CA ILE A 112 -1.32 -9.06 -2.20
C ILE A 112 -1.18 -10.46 -1.62
N MET A 113 0.07 -10.91 -1.48
CA MET A 113 0.40 -12.14 -0.79
C MET A 113 0.49 -11.86 0.70
N THR A 114 -0.31 -12.56 1.52
CA THR A 114 -0.34 -12.30 2.95
C THR A 114 0.61 -13.20 3.74
N CYS A 115 0.69 -14.49 3.46
CA CYS A 115 1.60 -15.38 4.19
C CYS A 115 2.36 -16.38 3.30
N CYS A 116 1.78 -16.84 2.20
CA CYS A 116 2.42 -17.76 1.28
C CYS A 116 1.76 -17.69 -0.11
N ALA A 117 2.36 -18.36 -1.10
CA ALA A 117 1.86 -18.35 -2.47
C ALA A 117 0.42 -18.89 -2.61
N GLU A 118 -0.06 -19.66 -1.64
CA GLU A 118 -1.42 -20.20 -1.60
C GLU A 118 -2.43 -19.20 -1.03
N ASP A 119 -1.97 -18.11 -0.40
CA ASP A 119 -2.80 -17.08 0.24
C ASP A 119 -2.71 -15.73 -0.49
N VAL A 120 -2.67 -15.79 -1.81
CA VAL A 120 -2.75 -14.61 -2.67
C VAL A 120 -4.21 -14.17 -2.77
N ARG A 121 -4.46 -12.92 -2.41
CA ARG A 121 -5.80 -12.31 -2.52
C ARG A 121 -5.74 -11.01 -3.28
N TYR A 122 -6.86 -10.66 -3.88
CA TYR A 122 -7.03 -9.40 -4.59
C TYR A 122 -7.66 -8.35 -3.68
N TYR A 123 -7.01 -7.21 -3.60
CA TYR A 123 -7.47 -6.07 -2.82
C TYR A 123 -7.58 -4.83 -3.69
N GLY A 124 -8.54 -3.98 -3.39
CA GLY A 124 -8.74 -2.71 -4.05
C GLY A 124 -9.92 -1.94 -3.47
N TYR A 125 -9.94 -0.64 -3.67
CA TYR A 125 -11.06 0.21 -3.31
C TYR A 125 -11.99 0.42 -4.51
N PRO A 126 -13.32 0.48 -4.31
CA PRO A 126 -14.25 0.79 -5.38
C PRO A 126 -13.97 2.17 -5.98
N CYS A 127 -13.91 2.24 -7.29
CA CYS A 127 -13.80 3.48 -8.04
C CYS A 127 -15.10 3.77 -8.78
N LYS A 128 -15.49 5.04 -8.78
CA LYS A 128 -16.62 5.56 -9.53
C LYS A 128 -16.13 6.58 -10.56
N ALA A 129 -16.52 6.40 -11.81
CA ALA A 129 -16.26 7.36 -12.87
C ALA A 129 -17.49 8.21 -13.18
N GLU A 130 -17.27 9.37 -13.80
CA GLU A 130 -18.35 10.27 -14.23
C GLU A 130 -19.21 9.64 -15.35
N MET A 131 -18.59 8.78 -16.15
CA MET A 131 -19.25 8.09 -17.27
C MET A 131 -18.98 6.59 -17.24
N LYS A 132 -19.72 5.85 -18.05
CA LYS A 132 -19.49 4.42 -18.28
C LYS A 132 -18.04 4.17 -18.71
N ILE A 133 -17.43 3.19 -18.08
CA ILE A 133 -16.09 2.73 -18.44
C ILE A 133 -16.18 1.41 -19.22
N ASP A 134 -15.66 1.44 -20.44
CA ASP A 134 -15.56 0.23 -21.27
C ASP A 134 -14.22 -0.49 -21.02
N ALA A 135 -14.05 -0.95 -19.79
CA ALA A 135 -12.90 -1.74 -19.38
C ALA A 135 -13.31 -3.17 -19.07
N LYS A 136 -12.63 -4.12 -19.68
CA LYS A 136 -12.89 -5.55 -19.45
C LYS A 136 -12.31 -5.99 -18.12
N THR A 137 -13.05 -6.84 -17.40
CA THR A 137 -12.53 -7.53 -16.21
C THR A 137 -11.23 -8.24 -16.54
N LYS A 138 -10.25 -8.18 -15.62
CA LYS A 138 -8.87 -8.68 -15.73
C LYS A 138 -7.94 -7.88 -16.67
N SER A 139 -8.39 -6.80 -17.31
CA SER A 139 -7.48 -5.91 -18.02
C SER A 139 -6.69 -5.04 -17.06
N TRP A 140 -5.44 -4.74 -17.39
CA TRP A 140 -4.59 -3.83 -16.63
C TRP A 140 -4.80 -2.39 -17.09
N MET A 141 -4.96 -1.47 -16.13
CA MET A 141 -5.13 -0.06 -16.42
C MET A 141 -4.32 0.80 -15.47
N GLN A 142 -3.87 1.96 -15.98
CA GLN A 142 -3.37 3.04 -15.14
C GLN A 142 -4.57 3.77 -14.55
N ILE A 143 -4.62 3.86 -13.23
CA ILE A 143 -5.69 4.48 -12.47
C ILE A 143 -5.19 5.80 -11.91
N ARG A 144 -5.97 6.84 -12.12
CA ARG A 144 -5.83 8.13 -11.46
C ARG A 144 -7.16 8.49 -10.87
N ALA A 145 -7.27 8.40 -9.56
CA ALA A 145 -8.52 8.61 -8.87
C ALA A 145 -8.30 9.45 -7.62
N ARG A 146 -9.27 10.30 -7.30
CA ARG A 146 -9.29 11.02 -6.04
C ARG A 146 -9.78 10.09 -4.94
N PHE A 147 -9.04 10.05 -3.85
CA PHE A 147 -9.44 9.28 -2.68
C PHE A 147 -10.51 10.03 -1.90
N GLU A 148 -11.64 9.38 -1.69
CA GLU A 148 -12.75 9.87 -0.89
C GLU A 148 -13.07 8.86 0.21
N TYR A 149 -13.47 9.35 1.35
CA TYR A 149 -13.82 8.55 2.51
C TYR A 149 -15.12 9.07 3.11
N GLU A 150 -16.07 8.17 3.32
CA GLU A 150 -17.31 8.44 4.04
C GLU A 150 -17.20 7.75 5.42
N ALA A 151 -17.31 8.55 6.46
CA ALA A 151 -17.26 8.05 7.83
C ALA A 151 -18.58 7.36 8.23
#